data_bfe96b519085526ff73eb5314bcf7c4a
#
_entry.id   bfe96b519085526ff73eb5314bcf7c4a
#
_cell.length_a   1.000
_cell.length_b   1.000
_cell.length_c   1.000
_cell.angle_alpha   90.00
_cell.angle_beta   90.00
_cell.angle_gamma   90.00
#
_symmetry.space_group_name_H-M   'P 1'
#
loop_
_entity.id
_entity.type
_entity.pdbx_description
1 polymer ?
#
loop_
_entity_poly.entity_id
_entity_poly.type
_entity_poly.pdbx_seq_one_letter_code
_entity_poly.pdbx_strand_id
1 'polypeptide(L)'
;MSALNYIVLVINHMLDPKTSENGCSFIGKFINTLILHTAHVLGDNLESILKAVLSKMQSSNVILVQQSLIMVFAHLIHSKMDAVLTFLSNLPGPTGAPVFEFLITEWVSKQNSFVGPYECKISILALAKLLEHAIATEDKRFQNIFVRGDRIINPVEGIKTRSKSKGEKELYTQGKQ
;
A
#
# COMPACT_ATOMS: atom_id res chain seq x y z
N MET A 1 -16.65 -16.90 -25.64
CA MET A 1 -15.76 -16.10 -24.77
C MET A 1 -14.63 -16.99 -24.29
N SER A 2 -13.38 -16.47 -24.22
CA SER A 2 -12.27 -17.22 -23.66
C SER A 2 -12.38 -17.27 -22.11
N ALA A 3 -11.73 -18.26 -21.48
CA ALA A 3 -11.67 -18.35 -20.02
C ALA A 3 -11.10 -17.05 -19.39
N LEU A 4 -10.11 -16.44 -20.04
CA LEU A 4 -9.53 -15.17 -19.60
C LEU A 4 -10.57 -14.04 -19.55
N ASN A 5 -11.45 -13.93 -20.54
CA ASN A 5 -12.50 -12.90 -20.55
C ASN A 5 -13.47 -13.06 -19.38
N TYR A 6 -13.82 -14.29 -19.00
CA TYR A 6 -14.65 -14.53 -17.82
C TYR A 6 -13.93 -14.11 -16.54
N ILE A 7 -12.65 -14.43 -16.41
CA ILE A 7 -11.84 -14.03 -15.24
C ILE A 7 -11.79 -12.51 -15.13
N VAL A 8 -11.54 -11.80 -16.24
CA VAL A 8 -11.50 -10.32 -16.27
C VAL A 8 -12.87 -9.74 -15.89
N LEU A 9 -13.97 -10.32 -16.38
CA LEU A 9 -15.33 -9.90 -15.99
C LEU A 9 -15.58 -10.06 -14.49
N VAL A 10 -15.17 -11.18 -13.89
CA VAL A 10 -15.29 -11.41 -12.44
C VAL A 10 -14.47 -10.39 -11.65
N ILE A 11 -13.22 -10.13 -12.06
CA ILE A 11 -12.37 -9.13 -11.42
C ILE A 11 -13.03 -7.74 -11.50
N ASN A 12 -13.47 -7.33 -12.66
CA ASN A 12 -14.13 -6.03 -12.84
C ASN A 12 -15.39 -5.90 -11.99
N HIS A 13 -16.18 -6.97 -11.87
CA HIS A 13 -17.35 -6.98 -10.98
C HIS A 13 -16.97 -6.84 -9.51
N MET A 14 -15.92 -7.54 -9.05
CA MET A 14 -15.45 -7.43 -7.67
C MET A 14 -14.80 -6.08 -7.37
N LEU A 15 -14.18 -5.46 -8.35
CA LEU A 15 -13.54 -4.14 -8.22
C LEU A 15 -14.51 -2.98 -8.45
N ASP A 16 -15.75 -3.23 -8.89
CA ASP A 16 -16.74 -2.17 -9.03
C ASP A 16 -16.96 -1.49 -7.66
N PRO A 17 -16.85 -0.15 -7.59
CA PRO A 17 -17.09 0.60 -6.34
C PRO A 17 -18.45 0.32 -5.69
N LYS A 18 -19.45 -0.05 -6.48
CA LYS A 18 -20.81 -0.35 -6.01
C LYS A 18 -20.96 -1.76 -5.43
N THR A 19 -20.02 -2.67 -5.72
CA THR A 19 -20.08 -4.05 -5.22
C THR A 19 -19.71 -4.11 -3.76
N SER A 20 -20.46 -4.93 -2.98
CA SER A 20 -20.19 -5.18 -1.57
C SER A 20 -18.75 -5.63 -1.32
N GLU A 21 -18.13 -5.09 -0.28
CA GLU A 21 -16.74 -5.34 0.08
C GLU A 21 -16.52 -6.68 0.80
N ASN A 22 -17.59 -7.37 1.22
CA ASN A 22 -17.50 -8.59 2.02
C ASN A 22 -16.71 -9.73 1.34
N GLY A 23 -16.70 -9.79 0.00
CA GLY A 23 -15.93 -10.79 -0.77
C GLY A 23 -14.57 -10.27 -1.28
N CYS A 24 -14.26 -8.99 -1.09
CA CYS A 24 -13.13 -8.34 -1.77
C CYS A 24 -11.79 -8.42 -0.99
N SER A 25 -11.78 -8.94 0.24
CA SER A 25 -10.56 -8.97 1.07
C SER A 25 -9.39 -9.75 0.44
N PHE A 26 -9.67 -10.69 -0.45
CA PHE A 26 -8.65 -11.51 -1.12
C PHE A 26 -8.44 -11.14 -2.60
N ILE A 27 -9.14 -10.12 -3.10
CA ILE A 27 -9.11 -9.78 -4.54
C ILE A 27 -7.70 -9.43 -5.02
N GLY A 28 -6.90 -8.74 -4.21
CA GLY A 28 -5.52 -8.42 -4.55
C GLY A 28 -4.64 -9.67 -4.71
N LYS A 29 -4.83 -10.69 -3.84
CA LYS A 29 -4.11 -11.96 -3.96
C LYS A 29 -4.50 -12.69 -5.24
N PHE A 30 -5.77 -12.68 -5.60
CA PHE A 30 -6.25 -13.27 -6.85
C PHE A 30 -5.66 -12.55 -8.07
N ILE A 31 -5.67 -11.21 -8.08
CA ILE A 31 -5.07 -10.39 -9.13
C ILE A 31 -3.56 -10.65 -9.25
N ASN A 32 -2.83 -10.71 -8.14
CA ASN A 32 -1.41 -11.01 -8.13
C ASN A 32 -1.11 -12.38 -8.73
N THR A 33 -1.90 -13.40 -8.38
CA THR A 33 -1.76 -14.74 -8.96
C THR A 33 -2.03 -14.72 -10.46
N LEU A 34 -3.05 -14.00 -10.89
CA LEU A 34 -3.36 -13.84 -12.31
C LEU A 34 -2.19 -13.16 -13.06
N ILE A 35 -1.71 -12.03 -12.54
CA ILE A 35 -0.59 -11.31 -13.16
C ILE A 35 0.66 -12.20 -13.25
N LEU A 36 0.98 -12.93 -12.16
CA LEU A 36 2.15 -13.80 -12.12
C LEU A 36 2.13 -14.87 -13.21
N HIS A 37 0.96 -15.46 -13.48
CA HIS A 37 0.84 -16.59 -14.40
C HIS A 37 0.41 -16.20 -15.82
N THR A 38 -0.23 -15.05 -16.00
CA THR A 38 -0.87 -14.69 -17.28
C THR A 38 -0.51 -13.30 -17.79
N ALA A 39 0.47 -12.61 -17.19
CA ALA A 39 0.83 -11.24 -17.61
C ALA A 39 1.09 -11.11 -19.13
N HIS A 40 1.68 -12.14 -19.75
CA HIS A 40 1.99 -12.17 -21.16
C HIS A 40 0.73 -12.25 -22.08
N VAL A 41 -0.40 -12.68 -21.54
CA VAL A 41 -1.69 -12.79 -22.27
C VAL A 41 -2.66 -11.68 -21.90
N LEU A 42 -2.42 -10.99 -20.79
CA LEU A 42 -3.33 -9.93 -20.31
C LEU A 42 -3.32 -8.70 -21.24
N GLY A 43 -2.17 -8.36 -21.83
CA GLY A 43 -2.07 -7.20 -22.72
C GLY A 43 -2.70 -5.94 -22.10
N ASP A 44 -3.57 -5.26 -22.87
CA ASP A 44 -4.26 -4.04 -22.44
C ASP A 44 -5.21 -4.25 -21.25
N ASN A 45 -5.65 -5.49 -21.00
CA ASN A 45 -6.48 -5.80 -19.84
C ASN A 45 -5.75 -5.55 -18.52
N LEU A 46 -4.42 -5.68 -18.48
CA LEU A 46 -3.63 -5.42 -17.27
C LEU A 46 -3.80 -3.97 -16.81
N GLU A 47 -3.66 -3.03 -17.75
CA GLU A 47 -3.84 -1.61 -17.45
C GLU A 47 -5.25 -1.31 -16.96
N SER A 48 -6.26 -1.90 -17.60
CA SER A 48 -7.67 -1.77 -17.19
C SER A 48 -7.91 -2.31 -15.77
N ILE A 49 -7.34 -3.48 -15.43
CA ILE A 49 -7.42 -4.07 -14.10
C ILE A 49 -6.75 -3.14 -13.07
N LEU A 50 -5.56 -2.62 -13.35
CA LEU A 50 -4.86 -1.73 -12.43
C LEU A 50 -5.61 -0.40 -12.19
N LYS A 51 -6.26 0.15 -13.20
CA LYS A 51 -7.15 1.31 -13.06
C LYS A 51 -8.36 0.98 -12.17
N ALA A 52 -8.96 -0.20 -12.35
CA ALA A 52 -10.07 -0.65 -11.49
C ALA A 52 -9.62 -0.88 -10.04
N VAL A 53 -8.41 -1.41 -9.81
CA VAL A 53 -7.80 -1.53 -8.47
C VAL A 53 -7.69 -0.18 -7.80
N LEU A 54 -7.15 0.84 -8.50
CA LEU A 54 -7.04 2.20 -7.97
C LEU A 54 -8.39 2.82 -7.66
N SER A 55 -9.37 2.65 -8.55
CA SER A 55 -10.74 3.14 -8.34
C SER A 55 -11.38 2.50 -7.11
N LYS A 56 -11.22 1.18 -6.92
CA LYS A 56 -11.71 0.49 -5.72
C LYS A 56 -11.00 0.96 -4.46
N MET A 57 -9.69 1.20 -4.49
CA MET A 57 -8.95 1.76 -3.35
C MET A 57 -9.48 3.13 -2.93
N GLN A 58 -9.83 4.00 -3.88
CA GLN A 58 -10.37 5.33 -3.60
C GLN A 58 -11.76 5.28 -2.95
N SER A 59 -12.56 4.27 -3.28
CA SER A 59 -13.94 4.14 -2.80
C SER A 59 -14.09 3.25 -1.57
N SER A 60 -13.13 2.39 -1.28
CA SER A 60 -13.18 1.43 -0.17
C SER A 60 -12.81 2.08 1.15
N ASN A 61 -13.58 1.77 2.20
CA ASN A 61 -13.27 2.14 3.58
C ASN A 61 -12.81 0.93 4.43
N VAL A 62 -12.78 -0.27 3.84
CA VAL A 62 -12.40 -1.50 4.54
C VAL A 62 -10.89 -1.70 4.45
N ILE A 63 -10.21 -1.62 5.58
CA ILE A 63 -8.73 -1.71 5.67
C ILE A 63 -8.20 -2.97 5.00
N LEU A 64 -8.81 -4.13 5.21
CA LEU A 64 -8.37 -5.40 4.61
C LEU A 64 -8.45 -5.40 3.09
N VAL A 65 -9.49 -4.77 2.52
CA VAL A 65 -9.62 -4.61 1.07
C VAL A 65 -8.51 -3.70 0.55
N GLN A 66 -8.32 -2.55 1.17
CA GLN A 66 -7.26 -1.61 0.78
C GLN A 66 -5.87 -2.24 0.86
N GLN A 67 -5.55 -2.97 1.94
CA GLN A 67 -4.29 -3.70 2.07
C GLN A 67 -4.11 -4.75 0.96
N SER A 68 -5.16 -5.52 0.67
CA SER A 68 -5.15 -6.50 -0.42
C SER A 68 -4.85 -5.86 -1.78
N LEU A 69 -5.41 -4.67 -2.04
CA LEU A 69 -5.19 -3.93 -3.28
C LEU A 69 -3.79 -3.27 -3.32
N ILE A 70 -3.29 -2.75 -2.20
CA ILE A 70 -1.92 -2.23 -2.07
C ILE A 70 -0.90 -3.33 -2.43
N MET A 71 -1.15 -4.58 -2.00
CA MET A 71 -0.26 -5.70 -2.31
C MET A 71 -0.11 -5.97 -3.80
N VAL A 72 -1.08 -5.59 -4.65
CA VAL A 72 -0.93 -5.68 -6.12
C VAL A 72 0.23 -4.80 -6.58
N PHE A 73 0.27 -3.56 -6.12
CA PHE A 73 1.35 -2.64 -6.47
C PHE A 73 2.67 -3.01 -5.79
N ALA A 74 2.66 -3.52 -4.57
CA ALA A 74 3.86 -4.00 -3.90
C ALA A 74 4.57 -5.10 -4.72
N HIS A 75 3.84 -6.10 -5.20
CA HIS A 75 4.41 -7.15 -6.05
C HIS A 75 4.89 -6.62 -7.41
N LEU A 76 4.15 -5.71 -8.02
CA LEU A 76 4.53 -5.11 -9.29
C LEU A 76 5.80 -4.25 -9.16
N ILE A 77 5.98 -3.51 -8.07
CA ILE A 77 7.19 -2.74 -7.77
C ILE A 77 8.40 -3.66 -7.64
N HIS A 78 8.24 -4.84 -7.05
CA HIS A 78 9.34 -5.80 -6.99
C HIS A 78 9.78 -6.29 -8.37
N SER A 79 8.86 -6.45 -9.31
CA SER A 79 9.13 -7.07 -10.63
C SER A 79 9.32 -6.06 -11.77
N LYS A 80 8.60 -4.93 -11.77
CA LYS A 80 8.48 -3.99 -12.90
C LYS A 80 8.37 -2.54 -12.42
N MET A 81 9.23 -2.11 -11.51
CA MET A 81 9.13 -0.80 -10.83
C MET A 81 8.98 0.39 -11.79
N ASP A 82 9.86 0.51 -12.80
CA ASP A 82 9.85 1.66 -13.70
C ASP A 82 8.54 1.77 -14.50
N ALA A 83 8.02 0.62 -14.96
CA ALA A 83 6.74 0.58 -15.67
C ALA A 83 5.58 1.01 -14.75
N VAL A 84 5.60 0.56 -13.49
CA VAL A 84 4.58 0.94 -12.49
C VAL A 84 4.66 2.42 -12.16
N LEU A 85 5.85 2.96 -11.93
CA LEU A 85 6.05 4.39 -11.65
C LEU A 85 5.56 5.24 -12.82
N THR A 86 5.89 4.87 -14.05
CA THR A 86 5.43 5.57 -15.25
C THR A 86 3.90 5.52 -15.37
N PHE A 87 3.31 4.34 -15.20
CA PHE A 87 1.86 4.16 -15.24
C PHE A 87 1.14 5.03 -14.20
N LEU A 88 1.58 4.99 -12.93
CA LEU A 88 0.94 5.73 -11.83
C LEU A 88 1.11 7.25 -11.96
N SER A 89 2.22 7.71 -12.51
CA SER A 89 2.49 9.14 -12.69
C SER A 89 1.67 9.76 -13.82
N ASN A 90 1.26 8.97 -14.82
CA ASN A 90 0.46 9.42 -15.94
C ASN A 90 -1.06 9.40 -15.66
N LEU A 91 -1.49 8.82 -14.55
CA LEU A 91 -2.91 8.78 -14.19
C LEU A 91 -3.26 9.90 -13.20
N PRO A 92 -4.40 10.59 -13.41
CA PRO A 92 -4.90 11.56 -12.45
C PRO A 92 -5.39 10.86 -11.17
N GLY A 93 -5.01 11.38 -10.03
CA GLY A 93 -5.51 10.96 -8.72
C GLY A 93 -6.75 11.76 -8.30
N PRO A 94 -7.31 11.45 -7.12
CA PRO A 94 -8.56 12.07 -6.63
C PRO A 94 -8.47 13.58 -6.41
N THR A 95 -7.27 14.10 -6.16
CA THR A 95 -7.01 15.53 -5.90
C THR A 95 -6.57 16.30 -7.15
N GLY A 96 -6.50 15.66 -8.32
CA GLY A 96 -5.92 16.22 -9.54
C GLY A 96 -4.39 16.06 -9.63
N ALA A 97 -3.72 15.70 -8.54
CA ALA A 97 -2.32 15.28 -8.55
C ALA A 97 -2.19 13.86 -9.15
N PRO A 98 -0.98 13.40 -9.53
CA PRO A 98 -0.78 12.03 -10.00
C PRO A 98 -1.29 10.99 -8.99
N VAL A 99 -1.88 9.89 -9.48
CA VAL A 99 -2.41 8.82 -8.60
C VAL A 99 -1.29 8.14 -7.79
N PHE A 100 -0.05 8.29 -8.21
CA PHE A 100 1.13 7.85 -7.48
C PHE A 100 1.20 8.45 -6.07
N GLU A 101 0.98 9.76 -5.94
CA GLU A 101 0.98 10.45 -4.63
C GLU A 101 -0.12 9.89 -3.72
N PHE A 102 -1.32 9.69 -4.26
CA PHE A 102 -2.43 9.08 -3.53
C PHE A 102 -2.07 7.67 -3.04
N LEU A 103 -1.57 6.82 -3.95
CA LEU A 103 -1.23 5.43 -3.62
C LEU A 103 -0.19 5.35 -2.50
N ILE A 104 0.90 6.11 -2.58
CA ILE A 104 1.97 6.04 -1.57
C ILE A 104 1.48 6.59 -0.23
N THR A 105 0.73 7.69 -0.22
CA THR A 105 0.17 8.27 1.01
C THR A 105 -0.75 7.28 1.72
N GLU A 106 -1.68 6.66 0.97
CA GLU A 106 -2.59 5.65 1.50
C GLU A 106 -1.83 4.41 1.99
N TRP A 107 -0.85 3.95 1.23
CA TRP A 107 -0.05 2.78 1.58
C TRP A 107 0.71 2.98 2.90
N VAL A 108 1.48 4.07 3.01
CA VAL A 108 2.27 4.34 4.22
C VAL A 108 1.37 4.56 5.42
N SER A 109 0.24 5.27 5.28
CA SER A 109 -0.72 5.48 6.37
C SER A 109 -1.30 4.18 6.94
N LYS A 110 -1.37 3.12 6.13
CA LYS A 110 -1.94 1.82 6.51
C LYS A 110 -0.87 0.75 6.82
N GLN A 111 0.42 1.09 6.70
CA GLN A 111 1.51 0.12 6.89
C GLN A 111 1.47 -0.57 8.26
N ASN A 112 1.13 0.16 9.32
CA ASN A 112 1.02 -0.39 10.67
C ASN A 112 -0.16 -1.34 10.88
N SER A 113 -1.11 -1.38 9.93
CA SER A 113 -2.29 -2.24 9.98
C SER A 113 -2.10 -3.58 9.27
N PHE A 114 -0.97 -3.80 8.59
CA PHE A 114 -0.66 -5.09 7.97
C PHE A 114 -0.42 -6.15 9.04
N VAL A 115 -1.23 -7.21 9.03
CA VAL A 115 -1.20 -8.26 10.05
C VAL A 115 -0.40 -9.49 9.63
N GLY A 116 -0.43 -9.83 8.34
CA GLY A 116 0.28 -10.99 7.80
C GLY A 116 1.79 -10.77 7.73
N PRO A 117 2.64 -11.67 8.28
CA PRO A 117 4.10 -11.52 8.20
C PRO A 117 4.62 -11.44 6.76
N TYR A 118 4.01 -12.17 5.85
CA TYR A 118 4.37 -12.16 4.43
C TYR A 118 4.02 -10.82 3.79
N GLU A 119 2.78 -10.38 3.95
CA GLU A 119 2.27 -9.12 3.40
C GLU A 119 3.06 -7.92 3.96
N CYS A 120 3.33 -7.92 5.25
CA CYS A 120 4.14 -6.91 5.91
C CYS A 120 5.55 -6.85 5.31
N LYS A 121 6.21 -7.99 5.16
CA LYS A 121 7.55 -8.09 4.58
C LYS A 121 7.60 -7.57 3.14
N ILE A 122 6.70 -8.04 2.27
CA ILE A 122 6.65 -7.63 0.86
C ILE A 122 6.37 -6.13 0.74
N SER A 123 5.44 -5.63 1.53
CA SER A 123 5.08 -4.21 1.58
C SER A 123 6.28 -3.34 1.99
N ILE A 124 6.95 -3.65 3.10
CA ILE A 124 8.11 -2.89 3.59
C ILE A 124 9.26 -2.92 2.56
N LEU A 125 9.55 -4.09 1.99
CA LEU A 125 10.62 -4.21 0.99
C LEU A 125 10.30 -3.41 -0.28
N ALA A 126 9.04 -3.35 -0.71
CA ALA A 126 8.64 -2.54 -1.85
C ALA A 126 8.80 -1.04 -1.56
N LEU A 127 8.39 -0.57 -0.37
CA LEU A 127 8.58 0.81 0.06
C LEU A 127 10.07 1.16 0.18
N ALA A 128 10.89 0.26 0.73
CA ALA A 128 12.35 0.45 0.81
C ALA A 128 12.98 0.57 -0.58
N LYS A 129 12.56 -0.26 -1.53
CA LYS A 129 13.02 -0.20 -2.92
C LYS A 129 12.64 1.11 -3.60
N LEU A 130 11.42 1.63 -3.35
CA LEU A 130 10.99 2.93 -3.85
C LEU A 130 11.83 4.07 -3.26
N LEU A 131 12.11 4.04 -1.96
CA LEU A 131 12.92 5.03 -1.29
C LEU A 131 14.37 5.00 -1.80
N GLU A 132 14.96 3.83 -1.96
CA GLU A 132 16.30 3.65 -2.53
C GLU A 132 16.36 4.25 -3.96
N HIS A 133 15.37 3.94 -4.80
CA HIS A 133 15.27 4.50 -6.14
C HIS A 133 15.16 6.03 -6.10
N ALA A 134 14.27 6.57 -5.26
CA ALA A 134 14.06 8.01 -5.13
C ALA A 134 15.35 8.77 -4.77
N ILE A 135 16.13 8.21 -3.83
CA ILE A 135 17.41 8.80 -3.38
C ILE A 135 18.47 8.66 -4.48
N ALA A 136 18.61 7.48 -5.09
CA ALA A 136 19.64 7.22 -6.07
C ALA A 136 19.47 8.00 -7.38
N THR A 137 18.23 8.31 -7.77
CA THR A 137 17.90 8.96 -9.04
C THR A 137 17.43 10.41 -8.90
N GLU A 138 17.27 10.91 -7.66
CA GLU A 138 16.65 12.21 -7.37
C GLU A 138 15.31 12.41 -8.09
N ASP A 139 14.51 11.37 -8.15
CA ASP A 139 13.29 11.32 -8.94
C ASP A 139 12.26 12.33 -8.43
N LYS A 140 11.94 13.30 -9.28
CA LYS A 140 11.00 14.40 -8.96
C LYS A 140 9.58 13.92 -8.62
N ARG A 141 9.20 12.73 -9.03
CA ARG A 141 7.88 12.14 -8.71
C ARG A 141 7.66 11.96 -7.22
N PHE A 142 8.73 11.87 -6.43
CA PHE A 142 8.66 11.71 -4.97
C PHE A 142 8.66 13.03 -4.19
N GLN A 143 8.94 14.16 -4.81
CA GLN A 143 9.14 15.44 -4.12
C GLN A 143 7.89 15.98 -3.41
N ASN A 144 6.68 15.63 -3.92
CA ASN A 144 5.40 16.08 -3.36
C ASN A 144 4.75 15.05 -2.44
N ILE A 145 5.45 13.95 -2.12
CA ILE A 145 4.91 12.93 -1.21
C ILE A 145 5.27 13.29 0.22
N PHE A 146 4.26 13.71 0.97
CA PHE A 146 4.39 14.01 2.39
C PHE A 146 3.64 12.97 3.20
N VAL A 147 4.35 12.25 4.05
CA VAL A 147 3.77 11.26 4.95
C VAL A 147 3.93 11.73 6.38
N ARG A 148 2.84 11.74 7.14
CA ARG A 148 2.87 12.13 8.55
C ARG A 148 3.42 10.96 9.37
N GLY A 149 4.56 11.17 10.01
CA GLY A 149 5.11 10.21 10.98
C GLY A 149 4.31 10.20 12.28
N ASP A 150 4.11 9.02 12.86
CA ASP A 150 3.35 8.86 14.11
C ASP A 150 4.07 9.36 15.34
N ARG A 151 5.41 9.43 15.33
CA ARG A 151 6.25 9.93 16.44
C ARG A 151 7.58 10.47 15.94
N ILE A 152 7.93 11.66 16.41
CA ILE A 152 9.32 12.10 16.45
C ILE A 152 9.93 11.42 17.69
N ILE A 153 10.75 10.40 17.46
CA ILE A 153 11.56 9.82 18.55
C ILE A 153 12.65 10.85 18.85
N ASN A 154 12.46 11.56 19.96
CA ASN A 154 13.48 12.48 20.43
C ASN A 154 14.69 11.63 20.89
N PRO A 155 15.87 11.70 20.28
CA PRO A 155 17.00 10.83 20.61
C PRO A 155 17.48 11.03 22.05
N VAL A 156 17.06 12.11 22.71
CA VAL A 156 17.38 12.42 24.12
C VAL A 156 16.52 11.64 25.11
N GLU A 157 15.33 11.17 24.73
CA GLU A 157 14.41 10.48 25.64
C GLU A 157 14.60 8.97 25.73
N GLY A 158 15.56 8.36 25.13
CA GLY A 158 15.83 6.91 25.19
C GLY A 158 14.56 6.04 25.28
N ILE A 159 14.62 4.82 24.83
CA ILE A 159 13.49 3.87 24.90
C ILE A 159 13.11 3.67 26.38
N LYS A 160 11.93 4.14 26.80
CA LYS A 160 11.38 3.87 28.14
C LYS A 160 10.93 2.41 28.17
N THR A 161 11.72 1.55 28.73
CA THR A 161 11.33 0.16 28.99
C THR A 161 10.31 0.10 30.14
N ARG A 162 9.49 -0.95 30.16
CA ARG A 162 8.43 -1.14 31.20
C ARG A 162 8.98 -1.09 32.65
N SER A 163 10.24 -1.46 32.86
CA SER A 163 10.94 -1.36 34.13
C SER A 163 11.30 0.07 34.53
N LYS A 164 11.68 0.94 33.55
CA LYS A 164 11.95 2.36 33.82
C LYS A 164 10.69 3.14 34.19
N SER A 165 9.54 2.84 33.57
CA SER A 165 8.27 3.49 33.89
C SER A 165 7.74 3.12 35.27
N LYS A 166 8.12 1.94 35.81
CA LYS A 166 7.77 1.50 37.16
C LYS A 166 8.59 2.24 38.24
N GLY A 167 9.90 2.45 37.99
CA GLY A 167 10.77 3.21 38.90
C GLY A 167 10.40 4.68 39.02
N GLU A 168 9.99 5.32 37.92
CA GLU A 168 9.49 6.72 37.98
C GLU A 168 8.20 6.86 38.81
N LYS A 169 7.28 5.88 38.75
CA LYS A 169 6.03 5.90 39.56
C LYS A 169 6.32 5.71 41.05
N GLU A 170 7.31 4.92 41.43
CA GLU A 170 7.70 4.73 42.84
C GLU A 170 8.37 5.97 43.42
N LEU A 171 9.15 6.71 42.66
CA LEU A 171 9.77 7.97 43.06
C LEU A 171 8.73 9.08 43.29
N TYR A 172 7.65 9.15 42.51
CA TYR A 172 6.58 10.14 42.67
C TYR A 172 5.66 9.82 43.87
N THR A 173 5.62 8.57 44.33
CA THR A 173 4.79 8.17 45.49
C THR A 173 5.52 8.40 46.82
N GLN A 174 6.86 8.41 46.84
CA GLN A 174 7.64 8.69 48.07
C GLN A 174 7.87 10.19 48.35
N GLY A 175 7.58 11.06 47.38
CA GLY A 175 7.71 12.53 47.55
C GLY A 175 6.48 13.24 48.08
N LYS A 176 5.45 12.51 48.57
CA LYS A 176 4.22 13.05 49.16
C LYS A 176 3.94 12.51 50.56
N GLN A 177 4.96 12.51 51.42
CA GLN A 177 4.78 12.42 52.87
C GLN A 177 5.36 13.66 53.55
#